data_1e58e4867fa5e2423dfb4e009ef12afb
#
_entry.id   1e58e4867fa5e2423dfb4e009ef12afb
#
_cell.length_a   1.000
_cell.length_b   1.000
_cell.length_c   1.000
_cell.angle_alpha   90.00
_cell.angle_beta   90.00
_cell.angle_gamma   90.00
#
_symmetry.space_group_name_H-M   'P 1'
#
loop_
_entity.id
_entity.type
_entity.pdbx_description
1 polymer ?
#
loop_
_entity_poly.entity_id
_entity_poly.type
_entity_poly.pdbx_seq_one_letter_code
_entity_poly.pdbx_strand_id
1 'polypeptide(L)'
;EIIHIKENSFYSIYRGVPRLSPALRTMQLMASMRKFQDNFFKNGAVPGLVLKSPNTLSEKIKERMIQSWGVRYRPEAGGKRPLILDGGIEIDSYSNTNFRDLDFQNSIAENEKIILKALGVPPILLDSGNNANIRPNLRLYYLETILPIVRKLNFGLERFFGFKIKEDITDI
;
A
#
# COMPACT_ATOMS: atom_id res chain seq x y z
N GLU A 1 4.10 32.40 -23.19
CA GLU A 1 3.84 32.64 -21.75
C GLU A 1 3.34 31.37 -21.09
N ILE A 2 3.74 31.14 -19.83
CA ILE A 2 3.40 29.90 -19.10
C ILE A 2 2.75 30.32 -17.78
N ILE A 3 1.57 29.75 -17.49
CA ILE A 3 0.94 29.89 -16.18
C ILE A 3 1.49 28.81 -15.26
N HIS A 4 2.13 29.20 -14.16
CA HIS A 4 2.67 28.28 -13.17
C HIS A 4 1.89 28.37 -11.87
N ILE A 5 1.01 27.38 -11.64
CA ILE A 5 0.24 27.24 -10.40
C ILE A 5 0.83 26.06 -9.61
N LYS A 6 1.21 26.30 -8.37
CA LYS A 6 1.92 25.30 -7.54
C LYS A 6 1.41 25.27 -6.12
N GLU A 7 1.58 24.15 -5.43
CA GLU A 7 1.43 24.07 -3.98
C GLU A 7 2.61 24.76 -3.27
N ASN A 8 2.37 25.24 -2.05
CA ASN A 8 3.42 25.88 -1.26
C ASN A 8 4.55 24.89 -0.95
N SER A 9 5.77 25.39 -0.98
CA SER A 9 6.96 24.60 -0.65
C SER A 9 7.86 25.41 0.27
N PHE A 10 8.34 24.79 1.34
CA PHE A 10 9.36 25.36 2.22
C PHE A 10 10.77 25.22 1.65
N TYR A 11 10.94 24.35 0.66
CA TYR A 11 12.26 24.00 0.11
C TYR A 11 12.58 24.69 -1.21
N SER A 12 11.59 25.21 -1.92
CA SER A 12 11.79 25.79 -3.25
C SER A 12 10.76 26.87 -3.55
N ILE A 13 11.25 28.00 -4.06
CA ILE A 13 10.40 29.09 -4.58
C ILE A 13 9.81 28.69 -5.94
N TYR A 14 10.49 27.82 -6.69
CA TYR A 14 10.11 27.47 -8.06
C TYR A 14 9.24 26.20 -8.16
N ARG A 15 9.34 25.29 -7.19
CA ARG A 15 8.63 24.01 -7.24
C ARG A 15 7.70 23.86 -6.05
N GLY A 16 6.48 23.38 -6.32
CA GLY A 16 5.53 22.99 -5.27
C GLY A 16 5.86 21.63 -4.66
N VAL A 17 5.31 21.35 -3.48
CA VAL A 17 5.37 20.04 -2.82
C VAL A 17 4.09 19.28 -3.12
N PRO A 18 4.13 18.03 -3.61
CA PRO A 18 2.93 17.22 -3.80
C PRO A 18 2.17 17.01 -2.50
N ARG A 19 0.84 17.05 -2.53
CA ARG A 19 -0.01 16.78 -1.36
C ARG A 19 0.21 15.39 -0.77
N LEU A 20 0.63 14.43 -1.58
CA LEU A 20 0.97 13.07 -1.14
C LEU A 20 2.31 12.95 -0.40
N SER A 21 3.15 13.99 -0.40
CA SER A 21 4.47 13.93 0.25
C SER A 21 4.42 13.45 1.70
N PRO A 22 3.48 13.89 2.57
CA PRO A 22 3.39 13.41 3.93
C PRO A 22 3.03 11.91 4.03
N ALA A 23 2.32 11.38 3.04
CA ALA A 23 1.88 9.99 3.01
C ALA A 23 2.86 9.06 2.25
N LEU A 24 3.96 9.57 1.69
CA LEU A 24 4.87 8.78 0.86
C LEU A 24 5.42 7.56 1.59
N ARG A 25 5.83 7.73 2.85
CA ARG A 25 6.33 6.62 3.67
C ARG A 25 5.26 5.55 3.91
N THR A 26 4.03 5.97 4.17
CA THR A 26 2.87 5.08 4.33
C THR A 26 2.58 4.30 3.06
N MET A 27 2.64 4.95 1.90
CA MET A 27 2.47 4.30 0.60
C MET A 27 3.56 3.26 0.34
N GLN A 28 4.82 3.58 0.66
CA GLN A 28 5.94 2.65 0.54
C GLN A 28 5.77 1.44 1.47
N LEU A 29 5.32 1.67 2.71
CA LEU A 29 5.02 0.60 3.66
C LEU A 29 3.92 -0.32 3.11
N MET A 30 2.81 0.23 2.64
CA MET A 30 1.71 -0.55 2.03
C MET A 30 2.18 -1.35 0.82
N ALA A 31 3.00 -0.78 -0.05
CA ALA A 31 3.56 -1.49 -1.19
C ALA A 31 4.44 -2.67 -0.73
N SER A 32 5.23 -2.49 0.31
CA SER A 32 6.06 -3.56 0.90
C SER A 32 5.22 -4.65 1.55
N MET A 33 4.14 -4.28 2.25
CA MET A 33 3.21 -5.24 2.86
C MET A 33 2.50 -6.08 1.78
N ARG A 34 2.01 -5.45 0.71
CA ARG A 34 1.39 -6.16 -0.42
C ARG A 34 2.38 -7.10 -1.12
N LYS A 35 3.61 -6.65 -1.34
CA LYS A 35 4.67 -7.48 -1.91
C LYS A 35 5.01 -8.66 -1.02
N PHE A 36 5.06 -8.46 0.29
CA PHE A 36 5.27 -9.54 1.25
C PHE A 36 4.12 -10.57 1.18
N GLN A 37 2.86 -10.11 1.19
CA GLN A 37 1.70 -10.99 1.06
C GLN A 37 1.73 -11.79 -0.26
N ASP A 38 2.01 -11.12 -1.37
CA ASP A 38 2.10 -11.77 -2.68
C ASP A 38 3.19 -12.86 -2.70
N ASN A 39 4.38 -12.55 -2.19
CA ASN A 39 5.46 -13.52 -2.08
C ASN A 39 5.12 -14.68 -1.12
N PHE A 40 4.44 -14.36 -0.01
CA PHE A 40 4.02 -15.37 0.95
C PHE A 40 3.05 -16.38 0.30
N PHE A 41 2.05 -15.90 -0.41
CA PHE A 41 1.10 -16.77 -1.12
C PHE A 41 1.76 -17.52 -2.28
N LYS A 42 2.65 -16.88 -3.04
CA LYS A 42 3.41 -17.54 -4.12
C LYS A 42 4.32 -18.65 -3.61
N ASN A 43 4.84 -18.51 -2.40
CA ASN A 43 5.69 -19.53 -1.77
C ASN A 43 4.89 -20.58 -0.97
N GLY A 44 3.59 -20.67 -1.18
CA GLY A 44 2.74 -21.69 -0.53
C GLY A 44 2.43 -21.40 0.93
N ALA A 45 2.51 -20.15 1.35
CA ALA A 45 2.22 -19.69 2.71
C ALA A 45 3.05 -20.40 3.81
N VAL A 46 4.21 -20.93 3.46
CA VAL A 46 5.15 -21.55 4.41
C VAL A 46 6.31 -20.58 4.64
N PRO A 47 6.33 -19.87 5.77
CA PRO A 47 7.47 -19.04 6.12
C PRO A 47 8.62 -19.94 6.55
N GLY A 48 9.76 -19.81 5.85
CA GLY A 48 11.05 -20.32 6.33
C GLY A 48 11.06 -21.78 6.77
N LEU A 49 10.93 -22.71 5.84
CA LEU A 49 11.14 -24.12 6.13
C LEU A 49 12.63 -24.38 6.40
N VAL A 50 12.94 -24.94 7.54
CA VAL A 50 14.29 -25.38 7.88
C VAL A 50 14.34 -26.90 7.84
N LEU A 51 15.20 -27.42 6.96
CA LEU A 51 15.52 -28.85 6.93
C LEU A 51 16.75 -29.09 7.79
N LYS A 52 16.59 -29.84 8.88
CA LYS A 52 17.69 -30.26 9.75
C LYS A 52 18.15 -31.64 9.31
N SER A 53 19.44 -31.82 9.09
CA SER A 53 20.06 -33.11 8.81
C SER A 53 21.03 -33.46 9.93
N PRO A 54 21.02 -34.67 10.45
CA PRO A 54 21.98 -35.13 11.44
C PRO A 54 23.40 -35.23 10.87
N ASN A 55 23.53 -35.39 9.56
CA ASN A 55 24.81 -35.50 8.86
C ASN A 55 25.12 -34.24 8.05
N THR A 56 26.41 -33.93 7.90
CA THR A 56 26.86 -32.83 7.03
C THR A 56 26.59 -33.15 5.57
N LEU A 57 25.74 -32.36 4.93
CA LEU A 57 25.41 -32.49 3.53
C LEU A 57 26.41 -31.72 2.67
N SER A 58 26.83 -32.31 1.53
CA SER A 58 27.63 -31.55 0.56
C SER A 58 26.80 -30.45 -0.12
N GLU A 59 27.44 -29.37 -0.56
CA GLU A 59 26.75 -28.24 -1.23
C GLU A 59 25.91 -28.72 -2.43
N LYS A 60 26.42 -29.69 -3.18
CA LYS A 60 25.74 -30.26 -4.34
C LYS A 60 24.42 -30.97 -3.97
N ILE A 61 24.36 -31.56 -2.80
CA ILE A 61 23.13 -32.20 -2.28
C ILE A 61 22.17 -31.12 -1.80
N LYS A 62 22.64 -30.07 -1.09
CA LYS A 62 21.82 -28.94 -0.64
C LYS A 62 21.15 -28.23 -1.83
N GLU A 63 21.91 -27.94 -2.87
CA GLU A 63 21.38 -27.32 -4.10
C GLU A 63 20.31 -28.19 -4.78
N ARG A 64 20.54 -29.47 -4.91
CA ARG A 64 19.55 -30.41 -5.45
C ARG A 64 18.27 -30.47 -4.62
N MET A 65 18.38 -30.42 -3.30
CA MET A 65 17.22 -30.39 -2.40
C MET A 65 16.43 -29.12 -2.58
N ILE A 66 17.09 -27.95 -2.62
CA ILE A 66 16.44 -26.65 -2.84
C ILE A 66 15.73 -26.62 -4.21
N GLN A 67 16.39 -27.10 -5.25
CA GLN A 67 15.80 -27.16 -6.61
C GLN A 67 14.61 -28.12 -6.66
N SER A 68 14.75 -29.34 -6.12
CA SER A 68 13.66 -30.30 -6.11
C SER A 68 12.48 -29.85 -5.28
N TRP A 69 12.73 -29.14 -4.17
CA TRP A 69 11.71 -28.50 -3.37
C TRP A 69 10.96 -27.43 -4.16
N GLY A 70 11.70 -26.50 -4.79
CA GLY A 70 11.12 -25.41 -5.60
C GLY A 70 10.25 -25.93 -6.76
N VAL A 71 10.60 -27.05 -7.37
CA VAL A 71 9.82 -27.63 -8.48
C VAL A 71 8.58 -28.39 -7.98
N ARG A 72 8.67 -29.10 -6.85
CA ARG A 72 7.59 -30.01 -6.37
C ARG A 72 6.53 -29.28 -5.53
N TYR A 73 6.90 -28.22 -4.82
CA TYR A 73 6.06 -27.56 -3.81
C TYR A 73 5.69 -26.13 -4.14
N ARG A 74 5.93 -25.67 -5.37
CA ARG A 74 5.34 -24.40 -5.84
C ARG A 74 3.82 -24.51 -5.89
N PRO A 75 3.09 -23.44 -5.52
CA PRO A 75 1.62 -23.40 -5.61
C PRO A 75 1.11 -23.80 -6.99
N GLU A 76 1.81 -23.39 -8.03
CA GLU A 76 1.54 -23.69 -9.45
C GLU A 76 1.64 -25.19 -9.79
N ALA A 77 2.43 -25.95 -9.03
CA ALA A 77 2.60 -27.39 -9.22
C ALA A 77 1.53 -28.24 -8.49
N GLY A 78 0.51 -27.60 -7.91
CA GLY A 78 -0.61 -28.26 -7.24
C GLY A 78 -0.34 -28.75 -5.82
N GLY A 79 0.81 -28.47 -5.22
CA GLY A 79 1.13 -28.52 -3.78
C GLY A 79 0.80 -29.77 -2.95
N LYS A 80 0.22 -30.83 -3.53
CA LYS A 80 -0.37 -31.98 -2.81
C LYS A 80 0.46 -33.26 -2.85
N ARG A 81 1.77 -33.16 -3.18
CA ARG A 81 2.59 -34.39 -3.19
C ARG A 81 3.14 -34.64 -1.79
N PRO A 82 3.06 -35.91 -1.29
CA PRO A 82 3.64 -36.23 -0.01
C PRO A 82 5.15 -35.99 -0.03
N LEU A 83 5.66 -35.40 1.04
CA LEU A 83 7.08 -35.20 1.23
C LEU A 83 7.65 -36.46 1.84
N ILE A 84 8.58 -37.08 1.16
CA ILE A 84 9.34 -38.22 1.68
C ILE A 84 10.71 -37.69 2.10
N LEU A 85 11.00 -37.72 3.37
CA LEU A 85 12.29 -37.37 3.94
C LEU A 85 13.03 -38.66 4.23
N ASP A 86 14.26 -38.75 3.76
CA ASP A 86 15.15 -39.87 3.97
C ASP A 86 16.39 -39.44 4.76
N GLY A 87 17.11 -40.38 5.39
CA GLY A 87 18.36 -40.09 6.08
C GLY A 87 18.24 -39.26 7.37
N GLY A 88 17.10 -39.31 8.06
CA GLY A 88 16.91 -38.63 9.35
C GLY A 88 16.76 -37.11 9.22
N ILE A 89 16.36 -36.63 8.06
CA ILE A 89 16.08 -35.17 7.86
C ILE A 89 14.76 -34.84 8.53
N GLU A 90 14.77 -33.86 9.42
CA GLU A 90 13.61 -33.33 10.11
C GLU A 90 13.21 -31.98 9.52
N ILE A 91 11.89 -31.71 9.48
CA ILE A 91 11.35 -30.42 9.13
C ILE A 91 11.10 -29.62 10.40
N ASP A 92 11.75 -28.52 10.52
CA ASP A 92 11.48 -27.56 11.58
C ASP A 92 10.92 -26.26 10.97
N SER A 93 9.80 -25.81 11.48
CA SER A 93 9.25 -24.51 11.08
C SER A 93 9.91 -23.41 11.93
N TYR A 94 10.86 -22.70 11.37
CA TYR A 94 11.61 -21.66 12.09
C TYR A 94 10.78 -20.41 12.41
N SER A 95 9.58 -20.27 11.87
CA SER A 95 8.76 -19.10 12.14
C SER A 95 7.49 -19.49 12.90
N ASN A 96 7.51 -19.25 14.20
CA ASN A 96 6.31 -19.13 15.02
C ASN A 96 5.50 -17.84 14.68
N THR A 97 5.80 -17.18 13.57
CA THR A 97 5.06 -15.98 13.15
C THR A 97 3.73 -16.42 12.59
N ASN A 98 2.72 -16.37 13.44
CA ASN A 98 1.36 -16.62 13.04
C ASN A 98 0.94 -15.48 12.12
N PHE A 99 0.40 -15.76 10.95
CA PHE A 99 -0.06 -14.73 10.01
C PHE A 99 -1.13 -13.81 10.63
N ARG A 100 -1.84 -14.31 11.63
CA ARG A 100 -2.78 -13.53 12.45
C ARG A 100 -2.09 -12.48 13.32
N ASP A 101 -0.85 -12.74 13.77
CA ASP A 101 -0.11 -11.83 14.64
C ASP A 101 0.43 -10.60 13.88
N LEU A 102 0.47 -10.66 12.54
CA LEU A 102 0.93 -9.56 11.70
C LEU A 102 -0.13 -8.49 11.45
N ASP A 103 -1.39 -8.72 11.86
CA ASP A 103 -2.53 -7.79 11.79
C ASP A 103 -2.57 -6.91 10.51
N PHE A 104 -2.27 -7.53 9.36
CA PHE A 104 -2.16 -6.82 8.09
C PHE A 104 -3.44 -6.09 7.69
N GLN A 105 -4.61 -6.63 8.04
CA GLN A 105 -5.89 -6.05 7.63
C GLN A 105 -6.13 -4.69 8.31
N ASN A 106 -5.95 -4.64 9.63
CA ASN A 106 -6.10 -3.39 10.38
C ASN A 106 -5.00 -2.39 9.98
N SER A 107 -3.77 -2.88 9.81
CA SER A 107 -2.67 -2.03 9.37
C SER A 107 -2.90 -1.43 7.98
N ILE A 108 -3.43 -2.17 7.02
CA ILE A 108 -3.79 -1.66 5.69
C ILE A 108 -4.89 -0.60 5.81
N ALA A 109 -5.96 -0.87 6.57
CA ALA A 109 -7.07 0.07 6.75
C ALA A 109 -6.61 1.38 7.41
N GLU A 110 -5.75 1.30 8.43
CA GLU A 110 -5.19 2.51 9.07
C GLU A 110 -4.27 3.30 8.12
N ASN A 111 -3.44 2.62 7.34
CA ASN A 111 -2.58 3.27 6.35
C ASN A 111 -3.40 3.93 5.22
N GLU A 112 -4.50 3.33 4.79
CA GLU A 112 -5.43 3.94 3.82
C GLU A 112 -6.04 5.23 4.38
N LYS A 113 -6.47 5.25 5.64
CA LYS A 113 -6.96 6.47 6.29
C LYS A 113 -5.91 7.59 6.34
N ILE A 114 -4.64 7.26 6.55
CA ILE A 114 -3.55 8.23 6.56
C ILE A 114 -3.38 8.85 5.15
N ILE A 115 -3.44 8.04 4.10
CA ILE A 115 -3.35 8.53 2.71
C ILE A 115 -4.54 9.43 2.37
N LEU A 116 -5.75 9.02 2.74
CA LEU A 116 -6.96 9.82 2.53
C LEU A 116 -6.88 11.17 3.25
N LYS A 117 -6.43 11.18 4.51
CA LYS A 117 -6.20 12.42 5.27
C LYS A 117 -5.17 13.34 4.60
N ALA A 118 -4.09 12.78 4.04
CA ALA A 118 -3.09 13.58 3.32
C ALA A 118 -3.66 14.24 2.05
N LEU A 119 -4.64 13.61 1.41
CA LEU A 119 -5.37 14.15 0.26
C LEU A 119 -6.53 15.08 0.68
N GLY A 120 -6.86 15.14 1.97
CA GLY A 120 -8.03 15.87 2.48
C GLY A 120 -9.37 15.18 2.18
N VAL A 121 -9.35 13.88 1.90
CA VAL A 121 -10.57 13.09 1.65
C VAL A 121 -11.05 12.48 2.96
N PRO A 122 -12.28 12.79 3.42
CA PRO A 122 -12.87 12.14 4.58
C PRO A 122 -13.01 10.63 4.36
N PRO A 123 -12.45 9.78 5.23
CA PRO A 123 -12.53 8.31 5.06
C PRO A 123 -13.95 7.77 4.94
N ILE A 124 -14.91 8.41 5.60
CA ILE A 124 -16.33 8.02 5.57
C ILE A 124 -16.95 8.07 4.16
N LEU A 125 -16.37 8.82 3.24
CA LEU A 125 -16.86 8.87 1.85
C LEU A 125 -16.57 7.57 1.08
N LEU A 126 -15.61 6.76 1.55
CA LEU A 126 -15.28 5.46 0.98
C LEU A 126 -15.87 4.30 1.77
N ASP A 127 -16.42 4.58 2.95
CA ASP A 127 -17.02 3.59 3.82
C ASP A 127 -18.51 3.45 3.47
N SER A 128 -18.89 2.35 2.82
CA SER A 128 -20.23 2.12 2.29
C SER A 128 -21.33 1.89 3.34
N GLY A 129 -20.98 1.96 4.64
CA GLY A 129 -21.86 1.51 5.72
C GLY A 129 -22.91 2.53 6.23
N ASN A 130 -22.80 3.82 5.93
CA ASN A 130 -23.70 4.82 6.55
C ASN A 130 -24.07 5.96 5.59
N ASN A 131 -25.09 5.73 4.78
CA ASN A 131 -25.58 6.71 3.80
C ASN A 131 -26.10 8.03 4.40
N ALA A 132 -26.55 8.03 5.67
CA ALA A 132 -27.11 9.21 6.32
C ALA A 132 -26.06 10.34 6.52
N ASN A 133 -24.80 9.98 6.67
CA ASN A 133 -23.72 10.94 6.92
C ASN A 133 -22.91 11.29 5.65
N ILE A 134 -23.22 10.73 4.49
CA ILE A 134 -22.46 10.98 3.26
C ILE A 134 -22.61 12.44 2.81
N ARG A 135 -23.83 12.99 2.75
CA ARG A 135 -24.06 14.35 2.27
C ARG A 135 -23.32 15.43 3.08
N PRO A 136 -23.42 15.48 4.44
CA PRO A 136 -22.66 16.46 5.23
C PRO A 136 -21.16 16.35 5.04
N ASN A 137 -20.62 15.12 4.96
CA ASN A 137 -19.19 14.89 4.78
C ASN A 137 -18.73 15.23 3.35
N LEU A 138 -19.57 14.99 2.34
CA LEU A 138 -19.31 15.42 0.97
C LEU A 138 -19.25 16.93 0.88
N ARG A 139 -20.20 17.64 1.51
CA ARG A 139 -20.20 19.10 1.60
C ARG A 139 -18.94 19.61 2.28
N LEU A 140 -18.54 19.03 3.40
CA LEU A 140 -17.31 19.38 4.09
C LEU A 140 -16.07 19.18 3.21
N TYR A 141 -16.01 18.06 2.50
CA TYR A 141 -14.94 17.77 1.54
C TYR A 141 -14.85 18.83 0.44
N TYR A 142 -15.99 19.22 -0.14
CA TYR A 142 -16.02 20.29 -1.13
C TYR A 142 -15.52 21.61 -0.56
N LEU A 143 -16.01 22.03 0.61
CA LEU A 143 -15.68 23.31 1.21
C LEU A 143 -14.22 23.39 1.69
N GLU A 144 -13.70 22.34 2.30
CA GLU A 144 -12.38 22.36 2.93
C GLU A 144 -11.24 21.85 2.02
N THR A 145 -11.55 21.01 1.05
CA THR A 145 -10.52 20.42 0.17
C THR A 145 -10.62 20.92 -1.26
N ILE A 146 -11.80 20.82 -1.89
CA ILE A 146 -11.95 21.13 -3.31
C ILE A 146 -11.95 22.64 -3.56
N LEU A 147 -12.75 23.39 -2.82
CA LEU A 147 -12.90 24.82 -3.02
C LEU A 147 -11.59 25.62 -2.86
N PRO A 148 -10.72 25.34 -1.87
CA PRO A 148 -9.40 25.97 -1.81
C PRO A 148 -8.51 25.68 -3.03
N ILE A 149 -8.61 24.47 -3.61
CA ILE A 149 -7.88 24.13 -4.84
C ILE A 149 -8.41 24.94 -6.01
N VAL A 150 -9.73 24.98 -6.17
CA VAL A 150 -10.40 25.76 -7.23
C VAL A 150 -10.05 27.23 -7.14
N ARG A 151 -10.13 27.82 -5.94
CA ARG A 151 -9.76 29.23 -5.70
C ARG A 151 -8.31 29.52 -6.08
N LYS A 152 -7.40 28.60 -5.76
CA LYS A 152 -5.99 28.73 -6.13
C LYS A 152 -5.79 28.70 -7.65
N LEU A 153 -6.51 27.84 -8.35
CA LEU A 153 -6.51 27.75 -9.81
C LEU A 153 -7.09 29.05 -10.40
N ASN A 154 -8.25 29.47 -9.93
CA ASN A 154 -8.92 30.68 -10.37
C ASN A 154 -8.02 31.92 -10.18
N PHE A 155 -7.39 32.06 -9.03
CA PHE A 155 -6.45 33.17 -8.78
C PHE A 155 -5.30 33.18 -9.79
N GLY A 156 -4.74 32.05 -10.15
CA GLY A 156 -3.69 31.95 -11.16
C GLY A 156 -4.19 32.34 -12.57
N LEU A 157 -5.41 31.93 -12.92
CA LEU A 157 -6.05 32.22 -14.20
C LEU A 157 -6.46 33.71 -14.27
N GLU A 158 -7.08 34.25 -13.22
CA GLU A 158 -7.45 35.66 -13.13
C GLU A 158 -6.26 36.59 -13.33
N ARG A 159 -5.13 36.25 -12.69
CA ARG A 159 -3.90 37.04 -12.83
C ARG A 159 -3.34 37.04 -14.24
N PHE A 160 -3.53 35.91 -14.96
CA PHE A 160 -3.01 35.76 -16.32
C PHE A 160 -3.95 36.44 -17.36
N PHE A 161 -5.25 36.22 -17.25
CA PHE A 161 -6.23 36.67 -18.23
C PHE A 161 -6.84 38.04 -17.94
N GLY A 162 -6.69 38.56 -16.71
CA GLY A 162 -7.19 39.86 -16.31
C GLY A 162 -8.70 39.98 -16.05
N PHE A 163 -9.42 38.86 -15.96
CA PHE A 163 -10.84 38.80 -15.61
C PHE A 163 -11.08 38.07 -14.31
N LYS A 164 -12.18 38.38 -13.62
CA LYS A 164 -12.56 37.71 -12.37
C LYS A 164 -13.39 36.45 -12.65
N ILE A 165 -13.05 35.37 -11.95
CA ILE A 165 -13.76 34.11 -11.97
C ILE A 165 -14.51 33.95 -10.64
N LYS A 166 -15.82 33.71 -10.69
CA LYS A 166 -16.62 33.43 -9.49
C LYS A 166 -16.97 31.94 -9.46
N GLU A 167 -16.78 31.33 -8.27
CA GLU A 167 -17.26 30.00 -8.01
C GLU A 167 -18.76 30.05 -7.71
N ASP A 168 -19.53 29.17 -8.34
CA ASP A 168 -20.90 28.88 -7.93
C ASP A 168 -20.91 27.71 -6.94
N ILE A 169 -21.34 27.98 -5.71
CA ILE A 169 -21.39 27.03 -4.60
C ILE A 169 -22.83 26.78 -4.12
N THR A 170 -23.82 27.18 -4.92
CA THR A 170 -25.24 27.09 -4.53
C THR A 170 -25.72 25.66 -4.36
N ASP A 171 -25.15 24.73 -5.07
CA ASP A 171 -25.55 23.31 -5.08
C ASP A 171 -24.67 22.41 -4.17
N ILE A 172 -23.79 23.01 -3.37
CA ILE A 172 -22.90 22.27 -2.45
C ILE A 172 -23.53 22.21 -1.00
#